data_3708e3d3a0d23d6c76b49206428de30b
#
_entry.id   3708e3d3a0d23d6c76b49206428de30b
#
_cell.length_a   1.000
_cell.length_b   1.000
_cell.length_c   1.000
_cell.angle_alpha   90.00
_cell.angle_beta   90.00
_cell.angle_gamma   90.00
#
_symmetry.space_group_name_H-M   'P 1'
#
loop_
_entity.id
_entity.type
_entity.pdbx_description
1 polymer ?
#
loop_
_entity_poly.entity_id
_entity_poly.type
_entity_poly.pdbx_seq_one_letter_code
_entity_poly.pdbx_strand_id
1 'polypeptide(L)'
;MFRFEDPIYLYLLALIPLLALIRFFMVHQQKKRLRKFGDPELVRQLMPNVSRFRPMVKFYLLLGALALLILVLARPQLGTKISHEKRTGIETIICMDISNSMLAEDVTPSRLDRAKMMVENLVDHFTNDKIGLIVFAGEAFVQLPITSDYVSAKMFLSSINPSMLSTQGTDIAAAITMASHSFTQEENIGKAIIVITDGEDHEGGALEAAKEAKERGMNTYVLGVGSPNGAPIPAGTGDYMKDNSGQTVMSALNEDMCRQLADAGSGAYIHVENNSNAQEQLDNALDKLAKKETSSTIYSD
;
A
#
# COMPACT_ATOMS: atom_id res chain seq x y z
N MET A 1 -5.71 -13.24 21.12
CA MET A 1 -6.42 -14.53 21.03
C MET A 1 -5.44 -15.67 21.29
N PHE A 2 -5.86 -16.69 22.09
CA PHE A 2 -5.08 -17.91 22.30
C PHE A 2 -5.31 -18.84 21.10
N ARG A 3 -4.24 -19.28 20.44
CA ARG A 3 -4.34 -20.18 19.27
C ARG A 3 -3.17 -21.18 19.32
N PHE A 4 -3.44 -22.40 18.85
CA PHE A 4 -2.38 -23.38 18.57
C PHE A 4 -1.98 -23.24 17.10
N GLU A 5 -0.69 -23.20 16.82
CA GLU A 5 -0.17 -23.13 15.43
C GLU A 5 -0.48 -24.44 14.70
N ASP A 6 -0.23 -25.57 15.39
CA ASP A 6 -0.45 -26.91 14.85
C ASP A 6 -1.44 -27.73 15.71
N PRO A 7 -2.76 -27.51 15.58
CA PRO A 7 -3.75 -28.18 16.43
C PRO A 7 -3.82 -29.70 16.20
N ILE A 8 -3.27 -30.21 15.09
CA ILE A 8 -3.23 -31.62 14.74
C ILE A 8 -2.52 -32.46 15.81
N TYR A 9 -1.48 -31.92 16.47
CA TYR A 9 -0.76 -32.63 17.53
C TYR A 9 -1.60 -32.82 18.81
N LEU A 10 -2.67 -32.07 19.01
CA LEU A 10 -3.58 -32.28 20.15
C LEU A 10 -4.29 -33.63 20.09
N TYR A 11 -4.48 -34.22 18.89
CA TYR A 11 -5.02 -35.57 18.76
C TYR A 11 -4.14 -36.65 19.42
N LEU A 12 -2.82 -36.39 19.56
CA LEU A 12 -1.91 -37.29 20.28
C LEU A 12 -2.23 -37.36 21.79
N LEU A 13 -3.01 -36.40 22.36
CA LEU A 13 -3.50 -36.50 23.72
C LEU A 13 -4.37 -37.75 23.95
N ALA A 14 -5.03 -38.27 22.90
CA ALA A 14 -5.78 -39.52 22.97
C ALA A 14 -4.87 -40.76 23.29
N LEU A 15 -3.56 -40.66 23.08
CA LEU A 15 -2.60 -41.70 23.45
C LEU A 15 -2.48 -41.86 24.97
N ILE A 16 -2.70 -40.79 25.74
CA ILE A 16 -2.58 -40.79 27.21
C ILE A 16 -3.61 -41.75 27.87
N PRO A 17 -4.93 -41.61 27.64
CA PRO A 17 -5.91 -42.56 28.18
C PRO A 17 -5.68 -43.97 27.64
N LEU A 18 -5.24 -44.15 26.41
CA LEU A 18 -4.91 -45.47 25.84
C LEU A 18 -3.77 -46.12 26.61
N LEU A 19 -2.67 -45.41 26.89
CA LEU A 19 -1.56 -45.92 27.69
C LEU A 19 -1.96 -46.20 29.14
N ALA A 20 -2.81 -45.36 29.72
CA ALA A 20 -3.35 -45.59 31.08
C ALA A 20 -4.19 -46.87 31.13
N LEU A 21 -4.99 -47.13 30.09
CA LEU A 21 -5.85 -48.32 30.00
C LEU A 21 -5.01 -49.58 29.81
N ILE A 22 -4.00 -49.55 28.96
CA ILE A 22 -3.02 -50.65 28.79
C ILE A 22 -2.32 -50.96 30.12
N ARG A 23 -1.87 -49.93 30.83
CA ARG A 23 -1.26 -50.10 32.17
C ARG A 23 -2.21 -50.73 33.17
N PHE A 24 -3.47 -50.31 33.19
CA PHE A 24 -4.49 -50.90 34.04
C PHE A 24 -4.66 -52.39 33.76
N PHE A 25 -4.76 -52.79 32.49
CA PHE A 25 -4.86 -54.21 32.13
C PHE A 25 -3.60 -55.01 32.51
N MET A 26 -2.41 -54.45 32.29
CA MET A 26 -1.14 -55.11 32.67
C MET A 26 -1.05 -55.35 34.18
N VAL A 27 -1.40 -54.34 35.00
CA VAL A 27 -1.40 -54.45 36.45
C VAL A 27 -2.46 -55.47 36.91
N HIS A 28 -3.61 -55.47 36.28
CA HIS A 28 -4.68 -56.45 36.59
C HIS A 28 -4.24 -57.87 36.25
N GLN A 29 -3.64 -58.09 35.09
CA GLN A 29 -3.08 -59.40 34.71
C GLN A 29 -1.93 -59.84 35.64
N GLN A 30 -1.02 -58.93 36.02
CA GLN A 30 0.04 -59.23 36.99
C GLN A 30 -0.53 -59.69 38.32
N LYS A 31 -1.53 -58.99 38.86
CA LYS A 31 -2.22 -59.41 40.10
C LYS A 31 -2.87 -60.80 39.93
N LYS A 32 -3.51 -61.08 38.81
CA LYS A 32 -4.14 -62.36 38.52
C LYS A 32 -3.08 -63.53 38.41
N ARG A 33 -1.92 -63.25 37.81
CA ARG A 33 -0.82 -64.21 37.73
C ARG A 33 -0.21 -64.49 39.11
N LEU A 34 0.04 -63.45 39.92
CA LEU A 34 0.57 -63.59 41.27
C LEU A 34 -0.37 -64.42 42.18
N ARG A 35 -1.69 -64.26 42.07
CA ARG A 35 -2.68 -65.09 42.78
C ARG A 35 -2.65 -66.59 42.38
N LYS A 36 -2.18 -66.91 41.16
CA LYS A 36 -2.01 -68.30 40.72
C LYS A 36 -0.72 -68.93 41.24
N PHE A 37 0.26 -68.12 41.65
CA PHE A 37 1.56 -68.58 42.11
C PHE A 37 1.59 -69.00 43.59
N GLY A 38 0.65 -68.51 44.41
CA GLY A 38 0.54 -68.81 45.84
C GLY A 38 -0.27 -67.72 46.56
N ASP A 39 -0.32 -67.94 47.90
CA ASP A 39 -1.05 -67.02 48.80
C ASP A 39 -0.41 -65.63 48.77
N PRO A 40 -1.15 -64.58 48.48
CA PRO A 40 -0.65 -63.20 48.34
C PRO A 40 0.15 -62.70 49.53
N GLU A 41 -0.13 -63.21 50.71
CA GLU A 41 0.48 -62.79 51.94
C GLU A 41 1.89 -63.38 52.11
N LEU A 42 2.09 -64.64 51.75
CA LEU A 42 3.39 -65.30 51.70
C LEU A 42 4.30 -64.71 50.62
N VAL A 43 3.78 -64.41 49.43
CA VAL A 43 4.52 -63.75 48.33
C VAL A 43 4.98 -62.34 48.77
N ARG A 44 4.20 -61.67 49.59
CA ARG A 44 4.56 -60.33 50.11
C ARG A 44 5.71 -60.40 51.13
N GLN A 45 5.79 -61.43 51.93
CA GLN A 45 6.93 -61.65 52.87
C GLN A 45 8.24 -61.92 52.14
N LEU A 46 8.20 -62.55 50.99
CA LEU A 46 9.33 -62.86 50.19
C LEU A 46 9.90 -61.62 49.42
N MET A 47 9.14 -60.52 49.35
CA MET A 47 9.50 -59.28 48.65
C MET A 47 9.38 -58.02 49.55
N PRO A 48 10.16 -57.93 50.67
CA PRO A 48 10.02 -56.85 51.62
C PRO A 48 10.36 -55.47 51.09
N ASN A 49 11.23 -55.37 50.08
CA ASN A 49 11.75 -54.12 49.54
C ASN A 49 11.00 -53.59 48.27
N VAL A 50 9.93 -54.27 47.85
CA VAL A 50 9.18 -53.84 46.65
C VAL A 50 8.15 -52.78 47.00
N SER A 51 8.43 -51.53 46.64
CA SER A 51 7.50 -50.42 46.79
C SER A 51 6.38 -50.49 45.75
N ARG A 52 5.13 -50.47 46.21
CA ARG A 52 3.94 -50.41 45.34
C ARG A 52 3.72 -49.05 44.71
N PHE A 53 4.21 -47.99 45.35
CA PHE A 53 3.99 -46.61 44.93
C PHE A 53 5.01 -46.15 43.86
N ARG A 54 6.25 -46.56 43.96
CA ARG A 54 7.32 -46.11 43.00
C ARG A 54 7.00 -46.37 41.55
N PRO A 55 6.54 -47.53 41.08
CA PRO A 55 6.21 -47.76 39.68
C PRO A 55 4.96 -46.98 39.23
N MET A 56 4.03 -46.68 40.13
CA MET A 56 2.83 -45.89 39.88
C MET A 56 3.19 -44.40 39.67
N VAL A 57 3.99 -43.85 40.59
CA VAL A 57 4.47 -42.46 40.48
C VAL A 57 5.30 -42.24 39.22
N LYS A 58 6.24 -43.16 38.92
CA LYS A 58 7.06 -43.08 37.69
C LYS A 58 6.19 -43.08 36.44
N PHE A 59 5.15 -43.91 36.40
CA PHE A 59 4.25 -43.98 35.25
C PHE A 59 3.43 -42.69 35.05
N TYR A 60 2.84 -42.14 36.13
CA TYR A 60 2.10 -40.88 36.01
C TYR A 60 2.97 -39.68 35.71
N LEU A 61 4.23 -39.64 36.19
CA LEU A 61 5.20 -38.64 35.83
C LEU A 61 5.55 -38.71 34.34
N LEU A 62 5.70 -39.91 33.80
CA LEU A 62 5.98 -40.13 32.39
C LEU A 62 4.79 -39.70 31.51
N LEU A 63 3.55 -40.00 31.92
CA LEU A 63 2.35 -39.54 31.25
C LEU A 63 2.23 -37.99 31.27
N GLY A 64 2.55 -37.38 32.44
CA GLY A 64 2.57 -35.92 32.56
C GLY A 64 3.63 -35.27 31.65
N ALA A 65 4.84 -35.85 31.60
CA ALA A 65 5.89 -35.38 30.70
C ALA A 65 5.48 -35.53 29.24
N LEU A 66 4.82 -36.65 28.88
CA LEU A 66 4.29 -36.82 27.51
C LEU A 66 3.22 -35.80 27.15
N ALA A 67 2.29 -35.50 28.10
CA ALA A 67 1.26 -34.49 27.90
C ALA A 67 1.85 -33.11 27.69
N LEU A 68 2.86 -32.73 28.48
CA LEU A 68 3.56 -31.44 28.32
C LEU A 68 4.31 -31.38 26.98
N LEU A 69 4.93 -32.45 26.56
CA LEU A 69 5.63 -32.54 25.28
C LEU A 69 4.65 -32.36 24.11
N ILE A 70 3.46 -32.99 24.18
CA ILE A 70 2.42 -32.81 23.15
C ILE A 70 1.94 -31.35 23.11
N LEU A 71 1.78 -30.72 24.27
CA LEU A 71 1.38 -29.30 24.35
C LEU A 71 2.47 -28.39 23.75
N VAL A 72 3.74 -28.69 23.99
CA VAL A 72 4.86 -27.94 23.39
C VAL A 72 4.88 -28.11 21.87
N LEU A 73 4.65 -29.32 21.36
CA LEU A 73 4.56 -29.60 19.92
C LEU A 73 3.39 -28.88 19.26
N ALA A 74 2.28 -28.68 19.97
CA ALA A 74 1.12 -27.92 19.46
C ALA A 74 1.39 -26.42 19.36
N ARG A 75 2.55 -25.93 19.83
CA ARG A 75 3.01 -24.53 19.77
C ARG A 75 1.91 -23.53 20.19
N PRO A 76 1.58 -23.46 21.49
CA PRO A 76 0.61 -22.48 21.96
C PRO A 76 1.14 -21.06 21.74
N GLN A 77 0.44 -20.28 20.92
CA GLN A 77 0.78 -18.89 20.63
C GLN A 77 -0.11 -17.97 21.47
N LEU A 78 0.51 -17.17 22.32
CA LEU A 78 -0.08 -16.03 23.01
C LEU A 78 0.43 -14.77 22.29
N GLY A 79 -0.33 -14.26 21.34
CA GLY A 79 0.06 -13.05 20.63
C GLY A 79 -1.14 -12.36 20.01
N THR A 80 -1.09 -11.05 19.96
CA THR A 80 -1.84 -10.27 19.00
C THR A 80 -1.24 -10.59 17.63
N LYS A 81 -2.04 -11.10 16.67
CA LYS A 81 -1.66 -10.97 15.27
C LYS A 81 -1.41 -9.49 15.04
N ILE A 82 -0.16 -9.10 14.93
CA ILE A 82 0.17 -7.98 14.10
C ILE A 82 -0.10 -8.52 12.69
N SER A 83 -1.33 -8.35 12.23
CA SER A 83 -1.65 -8.36 10.84
C SER A 83 -0.82 -7.21 10.29
N HIS A 84 0.35 -7.50 9.71
CA HIS A 84 0.86 -6.68 8.65
C HIS A 84 -0.22 -6.84 7.57
N GLU A 85 -1.24 -5.97 7.60
CA GLU A 85 -1.96 -5.66 6.39
C GLU A 85 -0.83 -5.30 5.42
N LYS A 86 -0.55 -6.19 4.49
CA LYS A 86 0.28 -5.86 3.33
C LYS A 86 -0.51 -4.74 2.68
N ARG A 87 -0.13 -3.48 2.97
CA ARG A 87 -0.62 -2.33 2.23
C ARG A 87 -0.29 -2.65 0.78
N THR A 88 -1.29 -2.98 0.02
CA THR A 88 -1.16 -3.15 -1.41
C THR A 88 -0.82 -1.75 -1.90
N GLY A 89 0.39 -1.53 -2.42
CA GLY A 89 0.80 -0.24 -2.94
C GLY A 89 -0.14 0.19 -4.06
N ILE A 90 -0.19 1.47 -4.35
CA ILE A 90 -0.89 2.02 -5.51
C ILE A 90 0.08 2.31 -6.64
N GLU A 91 -0.43 2.33 -7.86
CA GLU A 91 0.28 2.86 -9.02
C GLU A 91 -0.15 4.31 -9.24
N THR A 92 0.81 5.21 -9.25
CA THR A 92 0.58 6.65 -9.43
C THR A 92 1.32 7.15 -10.65
N ILE A 93 0.61 7.75 -11.60
CA ILE A 93 1.22 8.46 -12.73
C ILE A 93 1.04 9.96 -12.54
N ILE A 94 2.15 10.68 -12.49
CA ILE A 94 2.18 12.14 -12.42
C ILE A 94 2.20 12.69 -13.84
N CYS A 95 1.18 13.46 -14.20
CA CYS A 95 1.15 14.26 -15.43
C CYS A 95 1.52 15.70 -15.08
N MET A 96 2.75 16.08 -15.38
CA MET A 96 3.32 17.40 -15.09
C MET A 96 3.18 18.32 -16.27
N ASP A 97 2.43 19.40 -16.12
CA ASP A 97 2.37 20.50 -17.05
C ASP A 97 3.71 21.22 -17.09
N ILE A 98 4.31 21.34 -18.27
CA ILE A 98 5.57 22.05 -18.50
C ILE A 98 5.41 23.17 -19.53
N SER A 99 4.17 23.63 -19.75
CA SER A 99 3.90 24.81 -20.57
C SER A 99 4.56 26.06 -20.00
N ASN A 100 4.71 27.08 -20.81
CA ASN A 100 5.38 28.31 -20.38
C ASN A 100 4.66 29.03 -19.24
N SER A 101 3.34 28.86 -19.10
CA SER A 101 2.55 29.42 -17.99
C SER A 101 3.01 28.90 -16.62
N MET A 102 3.55 27.66 -16.57
CA MET A 102 4.11 27.08 -15.35
C MET A 102 5.43 27.73 -14.89
N LEU A 103 6.01 28.63 -15.67
CA LEU A 103 7.13 29.48 -15.24
C LEU A 103 6.69 30.69 -14.41
N ALA A 104 5.40 30.98 -14.32
CA ALA A 104 4.89 32.09 -13.49
C ALA A 104 5.30 31.95 -12.03
N GLU A 105 5.58 33.09 -11.37
CA GLU A 105 6.17 33.17 -10.02
C GLU A 105 5.14 33.63 -8.96
N ASP A 106 3.86 33.49 -9.22
CA ASP A 106 2.78 33.73 -8.23
C ASP A 106 2.81 32.73 -7.07
N VAL A 107 3.40 31.56 -7.32
CA VAL A 107 3.75 30.55 -6.32
C VAL A 107 5.26 30.39 -6.29
N THR A 108 5.86 30.49 -5.11
CA THR A 108 7.33 30.51 -4.94
C THR A 108 7.94 29.10 -4.95
N PRO A 109 9.05 28.82 -5.68
CA PRO A 109 9.84 29.72 -6.52
C PRO A 109 9.19 30.06 -7.87
N SER A 110 8.61 29.07 -8.52
CA SER A 110 7.74 29.11 -9.70
C SER A 110 6.65 28.05 -9.55
N ARG A 111 5.61 28.08 -10.38
CA ARG A 111 4.57 27.03 -10.38
C ARG A 111 5.20 25.65 -10.62
N LEU A 112 6.08 25.53 -11.63
CA LEU A 112 6.75 24.29 -11.97
C LEU A 112 7.66 23.79 -10.86
N ASP A 113 8.49 24.65 -10.26
CA ASP A 113 9.40 24.24 -9.19
C ASP A 113 8.63 23.84 -7.94
N ARG A 114 7.54 24.56 -7.64
CA ARG A 114 6.64 24.18 -6.54
C ARG A 114 6.01 22.81 -6.76
N ALA A 115 5.56 22.53 -7.98
CA ALA A 115 5.03 21.24 -8.38
C ALA A 115 6.08 20.12 -8.21
N LYS A 116 7.32 20.35 -8.66
CA LYS A 116 8.41 19.38 -8.46
C LYS A 116 8.67 19.09 -7.00
N MET A 117 8.76 20.12 -6.14
CA MET A 117 8.95 19.95 -4.69
C MET A 117 7.84 19.13 -4.05
N MET A 118 6.58 19.33 -4.48
CA MET A 118 5.45 18.54 -3.97
C MET A 118 5.54 17.08 -4.38
N VAL A 119 5.89 16.79 -5.64
CA VAL A 119 6.05 15.42 -6.11
C VAL A 119 7.25 14.74 -5.43
N GLU A 120 8.35 15.46 -5.21
CA GLU A 120 9.51 14.94 -4.48
C GLU A 120 9.13 14.53 -3.05
N ASN A 121 8.40 15.39 -2.33
CA ASN A 121 7.89 15.08 -1.00
C ASN A 121 6.92 13.90 -1.01
N LEU A 122 6.03 13.81 -2.02
CA LEU A 122 5.13 12.67 -2.18
C LEU A 122 5.90 11.36 -2.32
N VAL A 123 6.93 11.34 -3.17
CA VAL A 123 7.79 10.17 -3.40
C VAL A 123 8.52 9.73 -2.12
N ASP A 124 8.88 10.66 -1.24
CA ASP A 124 9.51 10.36 0.05
C ASP A 124 8.57 9.60 1.02
N HIS A 125 7.27 9.76 0.88
CA HIS A 125 6.26 9.05 1.66
C HIS A 125 5.86 7.69 1.07
N PHE A 126 6.28 7.38 -0.15
CA PHE A 126 5.99 6.09 -0.78
C PHE A 126 6.75 4.96 -0.10
N THR A 127 6.06 3.83 0.16
CA THR A 127 6.67 2.65 0.77
C THR A 127 6.61 1.41 -0.13
N ASN A 128 5.46 1.18 -0.77
CA ASN A 128 5.23 0.07 -1.70
C ASN A 128 4.55 0.54 -2.99
N ASP A 129 4.46 1.85 -3.17
CA ASP A 129 3.79 2.48 -4.30
C ASP A 129 4.73 2.51 -5.51
N LYS A 130 4.16 2.50 -6.71
CA LYS A 130 4.91 2.67 -7.95
C LYS A 130 4.61 4.06 -8.52
N ILE A 131 5.58 4.66 -9.16
CA ILE A 131 5.46 5.99 -9.77
C ILE A 131 5.84 5.96 -11.24
N GLY A 132 5.08 6.68 -12.08
CA GLY A 132 5.43 7.05 -13.44
C GLY A 132 5.37 8.57 -13.61
N LEU A 133 6.13 9.10 -14.55
CA LEU A 133 6.15 10.54 -14.88
C LEU A 133 5.81 10.74 -16.36
N ILE A 134 4.84 11.59 -16.62
CA ILE A 134 4.48 12.10 -17.93
C ILE A 134 4.64 13.62 -17.88
N VAL A 135 5.28 14.20 -18.87
CA VAL A 135 5.34 15.63 -19.06
C VAL A 135 4.46 16.01 -20.23
N PHE A 136 3.78 17.13 -20.15
CA PHE A 136 2.93 17.60 -21.24
C PHE A 136 2.95 19.12 -21.39
N ALA A 137 2.69 19.56 -22.59
CA ALA A 137 2.39 20.91 -23.02
C ALA A 137 1.41 20.80 -24.21
N GLY A 138 1.74 21.27 -25.41
CA GLY A 138 0.95 21.00 -26.61
C GLY A 138 0.99 19.54 -27.11
N GLU A 139 1.81 18.73 -26.51
CA GLU A 139 1.90 17.27 -26.68
C GLU A 139 2.29 16.60 -25.36
N ALA A 140 2.07 15.28 -25.21
CA ALA A 140 2.41 14.53 -24.01
C ALA A 140 3.54 13.54 -24.30
N PHE A 141 4.41 13.29 -23.28
CA PHE A 141 5.55 12.40 -23.40
C PHE A 141 5.80 11.64 -22.09
N VAL A 142 6.05 10.32 -22.17
CA VAL A 142 6.42 9.51 -21.01
C VAL A 142 7.87 9.76 -20.65
N GLN A 143 8.12 10.49 -19.57
CA GLN A 143 9.46 10.78 -19.06
C GLN A 143 10.02 9.61 -18.24
N LEU A 144 9.18 8.94 -17.48
CA LEU A 144 9.54 7.76 -16.70
C LEU A 144 8.37 6.76 -16.71
N PRO A 145 8.55 5.55 -17.24
CA PRO A 145 7.58 4.46 -17.08
C PRO A 145 7.38 4.10 -15.61
N ILE A 146 6.27 3.45 -15.30
CA ILE A 146 5.95 3.02 -13.92
C ILE A 146 7.08 2.17 -13.34
N THR A 147 7.60 2.60 -12.19
CA THR A 147 8.70 1.97 -11.47
C THR A 147 8.56 2.12 -9.96
N SER A 148 9.25 1.27 -9.21
CA SER A 148 9.48 1.41 -7.76
C SER A 148 10.87 2.02 -7.44
N ASP A 149 11.63 2.43 -8.44
CA ASP A 149 12.91 3.11 -8.26
C ASP A 149 12.70 4.61 -8.01
N TYR A 150 12.55 4.98 -6.75
CA TYR A 150 12.32 6.35 -6.31
C TYR A 150 13.53 7.26 -6.55
N VAL A 151 14.74 6.71 -6.58
CA VAL A 151 15.96 7.50 -6.84
C VAL A 151 15.95 7.98 -8.29
N SER A 152 15.68 7.08 -9.23
CA SER A 152 15.51 7.45 -10.64
C SER A 152 14.33 8.41 -10.83
N ALA A 153 13.20 8.19 -10.13
CA ALA A 153 12.05 9.07 -10.23
C ALA A 153 12.38 10.51 -9.85
N LYS A 154 13.09 10.73 -8.75
CA LYS A 154 13.55 12.07 -8.32
C LYS A 154 14.56 12.68 -9.28
N MET A 155 15.47 11.87 -9.81
CA MET A 155 16.43 12.34 -10.81
C MET A 155 15.74 12.82 -12.10
N PHE A 156 14.79 12.06 -12.63
CA PHE A 156 14.01 12.47 -13.78
C PHE A 156 13.14 13.70 -13.50
N LEU A 157 12.50 13.74 -12.31
CA LEU A 157 11.70 14.88 -11.88
C LEU A 157 12.52 16.18 -11.84
N SER A 158 13.74 16.13 -11.30
CA SER A 158 14.63 17.30 -11.22
C SER A 158 15.07 17.80 -12.61
N SER A 159 15.18 16.91 -13.59
CA SER A 159 15.57 17.25 -14.97
C SER A 159 14.47 17.91 -15.80
N ILE A 160 13.22 17.84 -15.35
CA ILE A 160 12.07 18.42 -16.08
C ILE A 160 12.23 19.92 -16.24
N ASN A 161 12.03 20.41 -17.45
CA ASN A 161 12.03 21.83 -17.76
C ASN A 161 11.16 22.09 -19.03
N PRO A 162 10.64 23.31 -19.23
CA PRO A 162 9.76 23.62 -20.35
C PRO A 162 10.37 23.41 -21.75
N SER A 163 11.69 23.44 -21.88
CA SER A 163 12.37 23.26 -23.17
C SER A 163 12.42 21.80 -23.65
N MET A 164 11.91 20.85 -22.85
CA MET A 164 11.85 19.42 -23.20
C MET A 164 10.85 19.16 -24.34
N LEU A 165 9.78 19.96 -24.43
CA LEU A 165 8.79 19.86 -25.48
C LEU A 165 8.89 21.08 -26.40
N SER A 166 8.89 20.82 -27.71
CA SER A 166 8.99 21.88 -28.73
C SER A 166 7.64 22.52 -29.01
N THR A 167 6.56 21.76 -28.85
CA THR A 167 5.19 22.20 -29.09
C THR A 167 4.63 22.85 -27.83
N GLN A 168 4.41 24.17 -27.88
CA GLN A 168 3.78 24.90 -26.80
C GLN A 168 2.25 24.77 -26.87
N GLY A 169 1.58 25.02 -25.79
CA GLY A 169 0.14 24.81 -25.59
C GLY A 169 -0.08 23.95 -24.38
N THR A 170 -1.32 23.49 -24.16
CA THR A 170 -1.66 22.62 -23.05
C THR A 170 -2.72 21.62 -23.50
N ASP A 171 -2.34 20.36 -23.67
CA ASP A 171 -3.21 19.24 -24.03
C ASP A 171 -3.31 18.26 -22.84
N ILE A 172 -4.24 18.57 -21.94
CA ILE A 172 -4.51 17.75 -20.76
C ILE A 172 -5.11 16.39 -21.17
N ALA A 173 -5.91 16.37 -22.24
CA ALA A 173 -6.55 15.14 -22.74
C ALA A 173 -5.49 14.12 -23.19
N ALA A 174 -4.49 14.55 -23.95
CA ALA A 174 -3.38 13.69 -24.37
C ALA A 174 -2.61 13.12 -23.17
N ALA A 175 -2.35 13.94 -22.14
CA ALA A 175 -1.65 13.52 -20.93
C ALA A 175 -2.43 12.43 -20.18
N ILE A 176 -3.73 12.62 -19.94
CA ILE A 176 -4.59 11.64 -19.24
C ILE A 176 -4.73 10.36 -20.06
N THR A 177 -4.92 10.47 -21.37
CA THR A 177 -5.02 9.33 -22.28
C THR A 177 -3.73 8.51 -22.26
N MET A 178 -2.58 9.17 -22.36
CA MET A 178 -1.27 8.52 -22.28
C MET A 178 -1.06 7.85 -20.92
N ALA A 179 -1.44 8.50 -19.82
CA ALA A 179 -1.38 7.93 -18.48
C ALA A 179 -2.23 6.68 -18.37
N SER A 180 -3.47 6.73 -18.85
CA SER A 180 -4.40 5.60 -18.78
C SER A 180 -3.92 4.34 -19.50
N HIS A 181 -3.03 4.48 -20.49
CA HIS A 181 -2.41 3.37 -21.24
C HIS A 181 -1.04 2.95 -20.69
N SER A 182 -0.48 3.71 -19.74
CA SER A 182 0.85 3.46 -19.18
C SER A 182 0.84 2.67 -17.87
N PHE A 183 -0.34 2.41 -17.27
CA PHE A 183 -0.49 1.56 -16.09
C PHE A 183 -0.23 0.09 -16.39
N THR A 184 0.20 -0.65 -15.36
CA THR A 184 0.31 -2.11 -15.48
C THR A 184 -1.07 -2.76 -15.57
N GLN A 185 -1.10 -4.04 -16.03
CA GLN A 185 -2.34 -4.80 -16.12
C GLN A 185 -2.73 -5.49 -14.80
N GLU A 186 -2.11 -5.10 -13.69
CA GLU A 186 -2.47 -5.63 -12.37
C GLU A 186 -3.86 -5.10 -11.97
N GLU A 187 -4.81 -6.04 -11.71
CA GLU A 187 -6.23 -5.70 -11.49
C GLU A 187 -6.53 -5.28 -10.03
N ASN A 188 -5.70 -5.71 -9.07
CA ASN A 188 -5.95 -5.52 -7.63
C ASN A 188 -5.11 -4.39 -7.02
N ILE A 189 -4.69 -3.42 -7.83
CA ILE A 189 -3.88 -2.28 -7.40
C ILE A 189 -4.62 -0.99 -7.71
N GLY A 190 -4.73 -0.11 -6.73
CA GLY A 190 -5.30 1.22 -6.92
C GLY A 190 -4.47 2.03 -7.93
N LYS A 191 -5.14 2.69 -8.87
CA LYS A 191 -4.51 3.47 -9.94
C LYS A 191 -4.90 4.93 -9.82
N ALA A 192 -3.91 5.81 -9.68
CA ALA A 192 -4.09 7.25 -9.55
C ALA A 192 -3.37 7.99 -10.67
N ILE A 193 -4.08 8.87 -11.36
CA ILE A 193 -3.52 9.87 -12.26
C ILE A 193 -3.50 11.18 -11.49
N ILE A 194 -2.35 11.82 -11.35
CA ILE A 194 -2.22 13.14 -10.72
C ILE A 194 -1.84 14.14 -11.80
N VAL A 195 -2.77 14.99 -12.17
CA VAL A 195 -2.55 16.08 -13.13
C VAL A 195 -2.15 17.33 -12.35
N ILE A 196 -0.99 17.89 -12.68
CA ILE A 196 -0.46 19.11 -12.07
C ILE A 196 -0.40 20.18 -13.18
N THR A 197 -1.26 21.18 -13.08
CA THR A 197 -1.47 22.18 -14.13
C THR A 197 -2.03 23.48 -13.52
N ASP A 198 -2.02 24.55 -14.28
CA ASP A 198 -2.76 25.79 -13.98
C ASP A 198 -4.19 25.77 -14.58
N GLY A 199 -4.59 24.68 -15.21
CA GLY A 199 -5.92 24.47 -15.74
C GLY A 199 -6.23 25.23 -17.05
N GLU A 200 -5.23 25.81 -17.71
CA GLU A 200 -5.39 26.31 -19.07
C GLU A 200 -5.42 25.09 -20.02
N ASP A 201 -6.55 24.83 -20.65
CA ASP A 201 -6.71 23.74 -21.64
C ASP A 201 -7.01 24.36 -23.01
N HIS A 202 -6.07 24.20 -23.93
CA HIS A 202 -6.14 24.83 -25.26
C HIS A 202 -6.73 23.92 -26.31
N GLU A 203 -6.63 22.59 -26.13
CA GLU A 203 -7.06 21.62 -27.13
C GLU A 203 -8.45 21.02 -26.80
N GLY A 204 -8.84 21.05 -25.53
CA GLY A 204 -10.12 20.51 -25.04
C GLY A 204 -10.11 18.97 -24.92
N GLY A 205 -11.26 18.41 -24.53
CA GLY A 205 -11.43 16.96 -24.39
C GLY A 205 -10.92 16.37 -23.06
N ALA A 206 -10.36 17.18 -22.17
CA ALA A 206 -9.80 16.72 -20.89
C ALA A 206 -10.86 16.03 -20.01
N LEU A 207 -12.08 16.53 -19.97
CA LEU A 207 -13.17 15.96 -19.17
C LEU A 207 -13.58 14.57 -19.68
N GLU A 208 -13.62 14.39 -21.00
CA GLU A 208 -13.91 13.11 -21.64
C GLU A 208 -12.81 12.09 -21.34
N ALA A 209 -11.54 12.49 -21.48
CA ALA A 209 -10.39 11.64 -21.14
C ALA A 209 -10.39 11.19 -19.67
N ALA A 210 -10.76 12.09 -18.75
CA ALA A 210 -10.88 11.75 -17.33
C ALA A 210 -12.03 10.76 -17.05
N LYS A 211 -13.17 10.89 -17.73
CA LYS A 211 -14.29 9.95 -17.62
C LYS A 211 -13.91 8.57 -18.16
N GLU A 212 -13.22 8.51 -19.30
CA GLU A 212 -12.73 7.26 -19.87
C GLU A 212 -11.71 6.57 -18.94
N ALA A 213 -10.77 7.33 -18.37
CA ALA A 213 -9.84 6.80 -17.37
C ALA A 213 -10.57 6.23 -16.14
N LYS A 214 -11.62 6.91 -15.65
CA LYS A 214 -12.47 6.42 -14.56
C LYS A 214 -13.18 5.12 -14.92
N GLU A 215 -13.75 4.99 -16.10
CA GLU A 215 -14.41 3.76 -16.58
C GLU A 215 -13.44 2.57 -16.61
N ARG A 216 -12.14 2.85 -16.78
CA ARG A 216 -11.03 1.88 -16.72
C ARG A 216 -10.50 1.64 -15.30
N GLY A 217 -11.16 2.18 -14.26
CA GLY A 217 -10.82 1.97 -12.86
C GLY A 217 -9.71 2.88 -12.33
N MET A 218 -9.43 4.01 -12.99
CA MET A 218 -8.41 4.97 -12.57
C MET A 218 -9.06 6.23 -11.99
N ASN A 219 -8.48 6.80 -10.91
CA ASN A 219 -8.95 8.05 -10.34
C ASN A 219 -8.02 9.19 -10.75
N THR A 220 -8.60 10.32 -11.18
CA THR A 220 -7.84 11.51 -11.61
C THR A 220 -7.89 12.58 -10.54
N TYR A 221 -6.76 12.85 -9.91
CA TYR A 221 -6.54 13.93 -8.95
C TYR A 221 -5.95 15.13 -9.69
N VAL A 222 -6.37 16.34 -9.33
CA VAL A 222 -5.90 17.56 -9.99
C VAL A 222 -5.31 18.51 -8.97
N LEU A 223 -4.04 18.84 -9.16
CA LEU A 223 -3.34 19.88 -8.42
C LEU A 223 -3.32 21.14 -9.27
N GLY A 224 -4.18 22.10 -8.93
CA GLY A 224 -4.20 23.41 -9.56
C GLY A 224 -3.14 24.30 -8.94
N VAL A 225 -2.13 24.68 -9.72
CA VAL A 225 -0.98 25.47 -9.24
C VAL A 225 -1.06 26.89 -9.78
N GLY A 226 -1.06 27.86 -8.89
CA GLY A 226 -1.09 29.27 -9.24
C GLY A 226 -2.20 30.06 -8.54
N SER A 227 -2.26 31.35 -8.85
CA SER A 227 -3.27 32.27 -8.33
C SER A 227 -4.36 32.55 -9.37
N PRO A 228 -5.65 32.59 -8.99
CA PRO A 228 -6.72 33.03 -9.88
C PRO A 228 -6.57 34.48 -10.34
N ASN A 229 -5.80 35.29 -9.61
CA ASN A 229 -5.56 36.70 -9.98
C ASN A 229 -4.64 36.86 -11.18
N GLY A 230 -3.94 35.78 -11.59
CA GLY A 230 -2.98 35.79 -12.67
C GLY A 230 -1.62 36.39 -12.30
N ALA A 231 -0.62 35.96 -13.07
CA ALA A 231 0.76 36.49 -12.98
C ALA A 231 1.41 36.55 -14.36
N PRO A 232 2.38 37.45 -14.55
CA PRO A 232 3.12 37.50 -15.80
C PRO A 232 4.08 36.32 -15.95
N ILE A 233 4.28 35.85 -17.15
CA ILE A 233 5.17 34.74 -17.46
C ILE A 233 6.59 35.27 -17.70
N PRO A 234 7.63 34.85 -16.95
CA PRO A 234 9.00 35.28 -17.18
C PRO A 234 9.54 34.80 -18.53
N ALA A 235 10.27 35.67 -19.23
CA ALA A 235 10.93 35.34 -20.49
C ALA A 235 12.41 34.93 -20.36
N GLY A 236 12.90 34.72 -19.12
CA GLY A 236 14.27 34.24 -18.83
C GLY A 236 15.39 35.30 -18.90
N THR A 237 15.09 36.54 -19.31
CA THR A 237 16.07 37.64 -19.45
C THR A 237 15.79 38.82 -18.52
N GLY A 238 14.97 38.61 -17.47
CA GLY A 238 14.50 39.68 -16.61
C GLY A 238 13.32 40.49 -17.17
N ASP A 239 12.82 40.11 -18.35
CA ASP A 239 11.60 40.59 -18.98
C ASP A 239 10.48 39.57 -18.93
N TYR A 240 9.26 39.92 -19.31
CA TYR A 240 8.10 39.06 -19.38
C TYR A 240 7.75 38.72 -20.82
N MET A 241 7.11 37.57 -21.01
CA MET A 241 6.59 37.15 -22.31
C MET A 241 5.58 38.18 -22.82
N LYS A 242 5.64 38.51 -24.09
CA LYS A 242 4.75 39.45 -24.75
C LYS A 242 3.97 38.76 -25.85
N ASP A 243 2.72 39.14 -26.00
CA ASP A 243 1.88 38.73 -27.12
C ASP A 243 2.27 39.42 -28.43
N ASN A 244 1.60 39.07 -29.51
CA ASN A 244 1.82 39.67 -30.85
C ASN A 244 1.54 41.19 -30.89
N SER A 245 0.83 41.73 -29.86
CA SER A 245 0.53 43.16 -29.69
C SER A 245 1.56 43.89 -28.83
N GLY A 246 2.55 43.17 -28.27
CA GLY A 246 3.57 43.68 -27.37
C GLY A 246 3.10 43.84 -25.91
N GLN A 247 1.91 43.32 -25.58
CA GLN A 247 1.39 43.30 -24.19
C GLN A 247 1.95 42.12 -23.43
N THR A 248 2.20 42.30 -22.12
CA THR A 248 2.64 41.22 -21.25
C THR A 248 1.58 40.12 -21.14
N VAL A 249 1.97 38.87 -21.40
CA VAL A 249 1.10 37.72 -21.26
C VAL A 249 0.88 37.41 -19.77
N MET A 250 -0.38 37.37 -19.37
CA MET A 250 -0.81 37.01 -18.01
C MET A 250 -1.42 35.61 -18.02
N SER A 251 -0.97 34.75 -17.14
CA SER A 251 -1.56 33.42 -16.92
C SER A 251 -2.24 33.36 -15.55
N ALA A 252 -3.45 32.83 -15.48
CA ALA A 252 -4.21 32.69 -14.27
C ALA A 252 -4.67 31.25 -14.06
N LEU A 253 -4.70 30.78 -12.81
CA LEU A 253 -5.24 29.46 -12.50
C LEU A 253 -6.72 29.38 -12.87
N ASN A 254 -7.09 28.41 -13.69
CA ASN A 254 -8.49 28.08 -14.01
C ASN A 254 -9.01 27.01 -13.05
N GLU A 255 -9.43 27.46 -11.85
CA GLU A 255 -9.93 26.54 -10.80
C GLU A 255 -11.17 25.76 -11.24
N ASP A 256 -12.08 26.38 -11.99
CA ASP A 256 -13.32 25.74 -12.42
C ASP A 256 -13.06 24.55 -13.33
N MET A 257 -12.11 24.68 -14.25
CA MET A 257 -11.66 23.59 -15.10
C MET A 257 -11.02 22.46 -14.28
N CYS A 258 -10.12 22.81 -13.37
CA CYS A 258 -9.45 21.84 -12.48
C CYS A 258 -10.47 21.07 -11.62
N ARG A 259 -11.48 21.72 -11.07
CA ARG A 259 -12.55 21.07 -10.28
C ARG A 259 -13.39 20.13 -11.12
N GLN A 260 -13.85 20.59 -12.30
CA GLN A 260 -14.62 19.75 -13.22
C GLN A 260 -13.83 18.52 -13.66
N LEU A 261 -12.53 18.67 -13.92
CA LEU A 261 -11.66 17.58 -14.29
C LEU A 261 -11.52 16.53 -13.17
N ALA A 262 -11.30 16.96 -11.94
CA ALA A 262 -11.21 16.07 -10.78
C ALA A 262 -12.54 15.33 -10.53
N ASP A 263 -13.67 16.02 -10.65
CA ASP A 263 -15.01 15.43 -10.49
C ASP A 263 -15.30 14.39 -11.58
N ALA A 264 -14.93 14.69 -12.85
CA ALA A 264 -15.08 13.78 -13.97
C ALA A 264 -14.27 12.48 -13.77
N GLY A 265 -13.05 12.59 -13.20
CA GLY A 265 -12.17 11.49 -12.90
C GLY A 265 -12.40 10.81 -11.54
N SER A 266 -13.43 11.19 -10.78
CA SER A 266 -13.71 10.67 -9.41
C SER A 266 -12.54 10.78 -8.43
N GLY A 267 -11.70 11.78 -8.62
CA GLY A 267 -10.62 12.13 -7.70
C GLY A 267 -10.97 13.34 -6.83
N ALA A 268 -9.97 14.18 -6.57
CA ALA A 268 -10.11 15.40 -5.80
C ALA A 268 -9.31 16.54 -6.44
N TYR A 269 -9.85 17.75 -6.37
CA TYR A 269 -9.12 18.97 -6.69
C TYR A 269 -8.39 19.48 -5.45
N ILE A 270 -7.14 19.86 -5.61
CA ILE A 270 -6.29 20.41 -4.55
C ILE A 270 -5.63 21.68 -5.07
N HIS A 271 -5.90 22.80 -4.40
CA HIS A 271 -5.28 24.08 -4.75
C HIS A 271 -3.89 24.19 -4.12
N VAL A 272 -2.89 24.52 -4.93
CA VAL A 272 -1.49 24.66 -4.52
C VAL A 272 -1.09 26.11 -4.46
N GLU A 273 -0.98 26.64 -3.24
CA GLU A 273 -0.48 27.97 -2.91
C GLU A 273 0.78 27.88 -2.01
N ASN A 274 1.39 29.05 -1.72
CA ASN A 274 2.57 29.13 -0.87
C ASN A 274 2.34 28.59 0.56
N ASN A 275 1.14 28.79 1.12
CA ASN A 275 0.77 28.42 2.48
C ASN A 275 -0.30 27.33 2.54
N SER A 276 -0.53 26.61 1.43
CA SER A 276 -1.52 25.54 1.41
C SER A 276 -1.02 24.27 2.09
N ASN A 277 -1.91 23.52 2.73
CA ASN A 277 -1.67 22.15 3.18
C ASN A 277 -1.99 21.13 2.08
N ALA A 278 -1.68 21.50 0.83
CA ALA A 278 -1.94 20.70 -0.36
C ALA A 278 -1.28 19.32 -0.29
N GLN A 279 -0.07 19.24 0.26
CA GLN A 279 0.64 17.97 0.45
C GLN A 279 -0.16 17.01 1.33
N GLU A 280 -0.62 17.47 2.50
CA GLU A 280 -1.41 16.67 3.43
C GLU A 280 -2.74 16.22 2.81
N GLN A 281 -3.38 17.10 2.02
CA GLN A 281 -4.61 16.75 1.32
C GLN A 281 -4.39 15.67 0.27
N LEU A 282 -3.29 15.74 -0.49
CA LEU A 282 -2.92 14.74 -1.49
C LEU A 282 -2.60 13.40 -0.84
N ASP A 283 -1.76 13.38 0.19
CA ASP A 283 -1.40 12.17 0.93
C ASP A 283 -2.64 11.49 1.49
N ASN A 284 -3.55 12.25 2.10
CA ASN A 284 -4.83 11.74 2.62
C ASN A 284 -5.75 11.18 1.52
N ALA A 285 -5.76 11.77 0.33
CA ALA A 285 -6.58 11.32 -0.79
C ALA A 285 -6.05 9.99 -1.36
N LEU A 286 -4.74 9.85 -1.52
CA LEU A 286 -4.09 8.62 -1.97
C LEU A 286 -4.19 7.50 -0.94
N ASP A 287 -4.07 7.80 0.35
CA ASP A 287 -4.28 6.83 1.44
C ASP A 287 -5.70 6.27 1.46
N LYS A 288 -6.70 7.07 1.15
CA LYS A 288 -8.10 6.59 1.02
C LYS A 288 -8.25 5.64 -0.15
N LEU A 289 -7.60 5.91 -1.28
CA LEU A 289 -7.59 5.02 -2.44
C LEU A 289 -6.95 3.67 -2.09
N ALA A 290 -5.77 3.67 -1.49
CA ALA A 290 -5.06 2.47 -1.05
C ALA A 290 -5.88 1.62 -0.08
N LYS A 291 -6.58 2.24 0.89
CA LYS A 291 -7.46 1.55 1.86
C LYS A 291 -8.70 0.95 1.21
N LYS A 292 -9.30 1.63 0.24
CA LYS A 292 -10.48 1.14 -0.49
C LYS A 292 -10.17 -0.15 -1.25
N GLU A 293 -9.05 -0.20 -1.94
CA GLU A 293 -8.61 -1.37 -2.70
C GLU A 293 -8.26 -2.55 -1.76
N THR A 294 -7.56 -2.28 -0.66
CA THR A 294 -7.25 -3.32 0.34
C THR A 294 -8.52 -3.94 0.93
N SER A 295 -9.57 -3.14 1.18
CA SER A 295 -10.84 -3.64 1.71
C SER A 295 -11.64 -4.44 0.69
N SER A 296 -11.60 -4.09 -0.59
CA SER A 296 -12.29 -4.83 -1.65
C SER A 296 -11.69 -6.22 -1.86
N THR A 297 -10.38 -6.37 -1.72
CA THR A 297 -9.68 -7.65 -1.84
C THR A 297 -10.01 -8.63 -0.70
N ILE A 298 -10.31 -8.13 0.51
CA ILE A 298 -10.67 -8.97 1.67
C ILE A 298 -12.08 -9.59 1.53
N TYR A 299 -12.98 -8.97 0.78
CA TYR A 299 -14.36 -9.44 0.61
C TYR A 299 -14.55 -10.37 -0.60
N SER A 300 -13.51 -10.65 -1.39
CA SER A 300 -13.59 -11.50 -2.60
C SER A 300 -13.04 -12.92 -2.41
N ASP A 301 -12.62 -13.32 -1.19
CA ASP A 301 -12.15 -14.69 -0.86
C ASP A 301 -13.19 -15.47 -0.05
#